data_ac60f6a9d337d477cae0342d08180b2c
#
_entry.id   ac60f6a9d337d477cae0342d08180b2c
#
_cell.length_a   1.000
_cell.length_b   1.000
_cell.length_c   1.000
_cell.angle_alpha   90.00
_cell.angle_beta   90.00
_cell.angle_gamma   90.00
#
_symmetry.space_group_name_H-M   'P 1'
#
loop_
_entity.id
_entity.type
_entity.pdbx_description
1 polymer ?
#
loop_
_entity_poly.entity_id
_entity_poly.type
_entity_poly.pdbx_seq_one_letter_code
_entity_poly.pdbx_strand_id
1 'polypeptide(L)'
;MKRSPGAVERLHEFVREYTDGLNPRDVRRLFNRDAARAYAVLTREHSAEPEPKKGLKRFFFRAKLAFLGLSYKLTPPRRLLFAVSLLSFLIGLFSDSGFTYSSKGTRIAVQFTPFWFGISVGCLIFLLALELVDRIRVRDELEVARELQNDLLPHDLPLVPGYLFAHSYRTANEVGGDYYDLTLLPDGRLSLMMGDASGHGMAAGLVMAIADATLNTALDLDPSPERVLTLLNRTLCRTGTKRTFMSVFYAVLIPQTGELQYVCAGHPFPLLRRANGAIEELGCGGFPLGLREPLDVVRRSVTLQPGDLLLLYTDGLPEAVDAMGKIAFGYERIQATLELGGTPQAVHDGILRNFDRHVGEEALLDDLTLVVVARLPPLPPSLP
;
A
#
# COMPACT_ATOMS: atom_id res chain seq x y z
N MET A 1 -35.13 -35.96 21.44
CA MET A 1 -35.66 -34.75 20.78
C MET A 1 -35.02 -33.53 21.41
N LYS A 2 -34.06 -32.90 20.73
CA LYS A 2 -33.47 -31.60 21.18
C LYS A 2 -34.52 -30.50 20.88
N ARG A 3 -34.97 -29.81 21.93
CA ARG A 3 -35.86 -28.64 21.76
C ARG A 3 -35.12 -27.60 20.92
N SER A 4 -35.72 -27.13 19.85
CA SER A 4 -35.21 -25.99 19.07
C SER A 4 -35.11 -24.77 19.99
N PRO A 5 -33.99 -24.01 19.95
CA PRO A 5 -33.82 -22.85 20.81
C PRO A 5 -34.94 -21.83 20.59
N GLY A 6 -35.44 -21.25 21.67
CA GLY A 6 -36.50 -20.23 21.63
C GLY A 6 -36.05 -18.97 20.87
N ALA A 7 -37.00 -18.15 20.43
CA ALA A 7 -36.70 -16.89 19.71
C ALA A 7 -35.75 -15.97 20.50
N VAL A 8 -35.85 -15.95 21.82
CA VAL A 8 -35.01 -15.18 22.74
C VAL A 8 -33.58 -15.72 22.80
N GLU A 9 -33.43 -17.07 22.83
CA GLU A 9 -32.11 -17.70 22.81
C GLU A 9 -31.37 -17.44 21.48
N ARG A 10 -32.07 -17.53 20.35
CA ARG A 10 -31.50 -17.16 19.01
C ARG A 10 -31.09 -15.71 18.92
N LEU A 11 -31.86 -14.80 19.54
CA LEU A 11 -31.50 -13.39 19.58
C LEU A 11 -30.25 -13.15 20.44
N HIS A 12 -30.14 -13.84 21.60
CA HIS A 12 -28.93 -13.74 22.42
C HIS A 12 -27.69 -14.35 21.76
N GLU A 13 -27.83 -15.46 21.05
CA GLU A 13 -26.75 -16.05 20.28
C GLU A 13 -26.30 -15.10 19.14
N PHE A 14 -27.24 -14.56 18.39
CA PHE A 14 -26.95 -13.58 17.35
C PHE A 14 -26.26 -12.32 17.91
N VAL A 15 -26.75 -11.73 18.99
CA VAL A 15 -26.12 -10.57 19.63
C VAL A 15 -24.71 -10.89 20.11
N ARG A 16 -24.51 -12.08 20.66
CA ARG A 16 -23.20 -12.54 21.14
C ARG A 16 -22.22 -12.72 19.97
N GLU A 17 -22.60 -13.39 18.88
CA GLU A 17 -21.79 -13.55 17.68
C GLU A 17 -21.50 -12.20 17.01
N TYR A 18 -22.50 -11.30 16.95
CA TYR A 18 -22.37 -9.98 16.36
C TYR A 18 -21.46 -9.03 17.15
N THR A 19 -21.37 -9.22 18.46
CA THR A 19 -20.51 -8.42 19.35
C THR A 19 -19.19 -9.11 19.72
N ASP A 20 -18.98 -10.32 19.23
CA ASP A 20 -17.75 -11.07 19.50
C ASP A 20 -16.55 -10.35 18.83
N GLY A 21 -15.49 -10.13 19.62
CA GLY A 21 -14.32 -9.38 19.16
C GLY A 21 -14.41 -7.85 19.30
N LEU A 22 -15.52 -7.25 19.72
CA LEU A 22 -15.62 -5.82 19.97
C LEU A 22 -14.80 -5.40 21.21
N ASN A 23 -13.71 -4.66 20.96
CA ASN A 23 -12.90 -4.07 22.03
C ASN A 23 -13.33 -2.60 22.28
N PRO A 24 -13.41 -2.10 23.51
CA PRO A 24 -13.66 -0.68 23.81
C PRO A 24 -12.67 0.27 23.14
N ARG A 25 -11.46 -0.19 22.80
CA ARG A 25 -10.46 0.57 22.03
C ARG A 25 -10.92 0.80 20.59
N ASP A 26 -11.55 -0.18 19.95
CA ASP A 26 -12.03 -0.09 18.56
C ASP A 26 -13.18 0.91 18.43
N VAL A 27 -14.08 0.94 19.42
CA VAL A 27 -15.16 1.93 19.48
C VAL A 27 -14.59 3.35 19.62
N ARG A 28 -13.57 3.55 20.47
CA ARG A 28 -12.89 4.86 20.58
C ARG A 28 -12.15 5.24 19.31
N ARG A 29 -11.54 4.28 18.62
CA ARG A 29 -10.86 4.48 17.34
C ARG A 29 -11.83 4.93 16.26
N LEU A 30 -13.00 4.27 16.16
CA LEU A 30 -14.08 4.62 15.24
C LEU A 30 -14.50 6.10 15.40
N PHE A 31 -14.74 6.57 16.62
CA PHE A 31 -15.20 7.94 16.85
C PHE A 31 -14.10 9.00 16.78
N ASN A 32 -12.89 8.71 17.23
CA ASN A 32 -11.83 9.71 17.32
C ASN A 32 -10.98 9.79 16.04
N ARG A 33 -10.75 8.68 15.35
CA ARG A 33 -9.86 8.60 14.19
C ARG A 33 -10.64 8.47 12.88
N ASP A 34 -11.54 7.50 12.80
CA ASP A 34 -12.21 7.17 11.56
C ASP A 34 -13.28 8.20 11.19
N ALA A 35 -14.04 8.70 12.17
CA ALA A 35 -14.99 9.79 11.95
C ALA A 35 -14.28 11.11 11.53
N ALA A 36 -13.12 11.41 12.12
CA ALA A 36 -12.33 12.58 11.76
C ALA A 36 -11.75 12.44 10.33
N ARG A 37 -11.24 11.25 9.96
CA ARG A 37 -10.77 10.96 8.62
C ARG A 37 -11.90 11.04 7.60
N ALA A 38 -13.06 10.40 7.88
CA ALA A 38 -14.23 10.46 7.01
C ALA A 38 -14.66 11.92 6.78
N TYR A 39 -14.71 12.74 7.84
CA TYR A 39 -15.04 14.15 7.73
C TYR A 39 -14.02 14.90 6.85
N ALA A 40 -12.73 14.69 7.04
CA ALA A 40 -11.67 15.32 6.25
C ALA A 40 -11.78 14.95 4.76
N VAL A 41 -12.05 13.68 4.44
CA VAL A 41 -12.25 13.20 3.07
C VAL A 41 -13.51 13.81 2.43
N LEU A 42 -14.62 13.91 3.18
CA LEU A 42 -15.88 14.47 2.69
C LEU A 42 -15.78 15.98 2.45
N THR A 43 -14.99 16.71 3.25
CA THR A 43 -14.93 18.16 3.20
C THR A 43 -13.77 18.71 2.37
N ARG A 44 -12.84 17.86 1.91
CA ARG A 44 -11.61 18.27 1.21
C ARG A 44 -11.84 19.21 0.01
N GLU A 45 -12.91 19.00 -0.73
CA GLU A 45 -13.25 19.78 -1.93
C GLU A 45 -14.05 21.06 -1.65
N HIS A 46 -14.61 21.20 -0.43
CA HIS A 46 -15.54 22.27 -0.06
C HIS A 46 -15.00 23.18 1.07
N SER A 47 -13.72 23.03 1.44
CA SER A 47 -13.10 23.75 2.56
C SER A 47 -12.71 25.22 2.27
N ALA A 48 -13.19 25.81 1.20
CA ALA A 48 -12.82 27.18 0.79
C ALA A 48 -13.42 28.29 1.68
N GLU A 49 -14.48 28.01 2.47
CA GLU A 49 -15.11 28.98 3.34
C GLU A 49 -14.48 28.96 4.75
N PRO A 50 -14.23 30.14 5.39
CA PRO A 50 -13.66 30.17 6.73
C PRO A 50 -14.65 29.63 7.78
N GLU A 51 -14.17 28.68 8.59
CA GLU A 51 -14.96 28.00 9.63
C GLU A 51 -15.38 29.00 10.75
N PRO A 52 -16.68 29.03 11.14
CA PRO A 52 -17.14 29.86 12.28
C PRO A 52 -16.43 29.49 13.58
N LYS A 53 -15.98 30.50 14.33
CA LYS A 53 -15.07 30.32 15.50
C LYS A 53 -15.68 29.54 16.67
N LYS A 54 -17.02 29.59 16.96
CA LYS A 54 -17.64 28.87 18.11
C LYS A 54 -19.16 28.64 17.96
N GLY A 55 -19.68 27.66 18.72
CA GLY A 55 -21.11 27.47 19.01
C GLY A 55 -21.92 26.68 17.99
N LEU A 56 -23.22 26.81 18.05
CA LEU A 56 -24.19 26.12 17.23
C LEU A 56 -23.98 26.35 15.72
N LYS A 57 -23.51 27.56 15.35
CA LYS A 57 -23.18 27.91 13.95
C LYS A 57 -22.07 27.04 13.39
N ARG A 58 -21.06 26.68 14.20
CA ARG A 58 -19.97 25.76 13.80
C ARG A 58 -20.49 24.34 13.55
N PHE A 59 -21.41 23.88 14.41
CA PHE A 59 -22.04 22.56 14.24
C PHE A 59 -22.83 22.49 12.92
N PHE A 60 -23.71 23.47 12.66
CA PHE A 60 -24.47 23.51 11.43
C PHE A 60 -23.61 23.67 10.18
N PHE A 61 -22.54 24.46 10.27
CA PHE A 61 -21.58 24.60 9.19
C PHE A 61 -20.90 23.27 8.85
N ARG A 62 -20.42 22.55 9.87
CA ARG A 62 -19.82 21.22 9.71
C ARG A 62 -20.81 20.19 9.18
N ALA A 63 -22.03 20.19 9.67
CA ALA A 63 -23.09 19.32 9.18
C ALA A 63 -23.44 19.60 7.71
N LYS A 64 -23.54 20.89 7.32
CA LYS A 64 -23.74 21.30 5.93
C LYS A 64 -22.61 20.81 5.03
N LEU A 65 -21.34 21.01 5.42
CA LEU A 65 -20.19 20.55 4.65
C LEU A 65 -20.17 19.03 4.50
N ALA A 66 -20.41 18.29 5.58
CA ALA A 66 -20.46 16.82 5.55
C ALA A 66 -21.62 16.34 4.64
N PHE A 67 -22.78 16.97 4.72
CA PHE A 67 -23.93 16.66 3.87
C PHE A 67 -23.64 16.93 2.39
N LEU A 68 -23.08 18.09 2.06
CA LEU A 68 -22.71 18.42 0.68
C LEU A 68 -21.63 17.45 0.16
N GLY A 69 -20.57 17.20 0.96
CA GLY A 69 -19.52 16.28 0.61
C GLY A 69 -20.03 14.85 0.37
N LEU A 70 -20.94 14.36 1.21
CA LEU A 70 -21.59 13.07 1.01
C LEU A 70 -22.45 13.07 -0.25
N SER A 71 -23.30 14.10 -0.42
CA SER A 71 -24.22 14.20 -1.55
C SER A 71 -23.47 14.25 -2.89
N TYR A 72 -22.41 15.05 -3.00
CA TYR A 72 -21.65 15.20 -4.25
C TYR A 72 -20.82 13.98 -4.61
N LYS A 73 -20.42 13.15 -3.66
CA LYS A 73 -19.71 11.88 -3.91
C LYS A 73 -20.62 10.75 -4.38
N LEU A 74 -21.93 10.86 -4.15
CA LEU A 74 -22.89 9.90 -4.66
C LEU A 74 -23.15 10.12 -6.16
N THR A 75 -23.35 9.02 -6.90
CA THR A 75 -23.83 9.09 -8.29
C THR A 75 -25.21 9.72 -8.38
N PRO A 76 -25.60 10.34 -9.52
CA PRO A 76 -26.88 11.03 -9.64
C PRO A 76 -28.11 10.22 -9.18
N PRO A 77 -28.28 8.93 -9.54
CA PRO A 77 -29.39 8.12 -9.04
C PRO A 77 -29.37 7.92 -7.51
N ARG A 78 -28.18 7.75 -6.93
CA ARG A 78 -28.01 7.58 -5.48
C ARG A 78 -28.28 8.87 -4.71
N ARG A 79 -27.96 10.04 -5.31
CA ARG A 79 -28.35 11.36 -4.74
C ARG A 79 -29.86 11.50 -4.63
N LEU A 80 -30.60 11.06 -5.67
CA LEU A 80 -32.08 11.10 -5.65
C LEU A 80 -32.60 10.20 -4.52
N LEU A 81 -32.08 8.98 -4.38
CA LEU A 81 -32.47 8.06 -3.33
C LEU A 81 -32.18 8.64 -1.93
N PHE A 82 -31.03 9.28 -1.76
CA PHE A 82 -30.66 9.97 -0.53
C PHE A 82 -31.58 11.15 -0.23
N ALA A 83 -31.93 11.95 -1.25
CA ALA A 83 -32.89 13.06 -1.10
C ALA A 83 -34.29 12.57 -0.74
N VAL A 84 -34.77 11.48 -1.34
CA VAL A 84 -36.05 10.84 -0.99
C VAL A 84 -36.03 10.34 0.45
N SER A 85 -34.96 9.70 0.89
CA SER A 85 -34.78 9.27 2.28
C SER A 85 -34.89 10.45 3.26
N LEU A 86 -34.15 11.53 2.99
CA LEU A 86 -34.15 12.72 3.85
C LEU A 86 -35.53 13.41 3.87
N LEU A 87 -36.17 13.55 2.71
CA LEU A 87 -37.52 14.16 2.60
C LEU A 87 -38.52 13.32 3.37
N SER A 88 -38.51 12.00 3.22
CA SER A 88 -39.38 11.08 3.97
C SER A 88 -39.15 11.18 5.48
N PHE A 89 -37.89 11.31 5.91
CA PHE A 89 -37.54 11.52 7.31
C PHE A 89 -38.15 12.83 7.84
N LEU A 90 -37.98 13.94 7.10
CA LEU A 90 -38.54 15.24 7.47
C LEU A 90 -40.07 15.23 7.50
N ILE A 91 -40.72 14.59 6.51
CA ILE A 91 -42.16 14.41 6.53
C ILE A 91 -42.59 13.63 7.77
N GLY A 92 -41.92 12.51 8.09
CA GLY A 92 -42.20 11.73 9.30
C GLY A 92 -42.02 12.53 10.59
N LEU A 93 -41.04 13.46 10.63
CA LEU A 93 -40.77 14.29 11.81
C LEU A 93 -41.80 15.40 12.03
N PHE A 94 -42.30 16.03 10.94
CA PHE A 94 -43.17 17.19 11.02
C PHE A 94 -44.62 16.86 10.68
N SER A 95 -44.95 15.66 10.18
CA SER A 95 -46.29 15.23 9.83
C SER A 95 -46.94 14.55 11.01
N ASP A 96 -47.90 15.21 11.64
CA ASP A 96 -48.80 14.58 12.64
C ASP A 96 -50.03 14.01 11.91
N SER A 97 -49.83 13.42 10.74
CA SER A 97 -50.91 12.90 9.90
C SER A 97 -51.35 11.51 10.41
N GLY A 98 -52.53 11.49 10.98
CA GLY A 98 -53.22 10.26 11.37
C GLY A 98 -54.70 10.32 10.96
N PHE A 99 -55.29 9.18 10.70
CA PHE A 99 -56.71 9.00 10.47
C PHE A 99 -57.34 8.31 11.68
N THR A 100 -58.34 8.95 12.28
CA THR A 100 -59.11 8.38 13.39
C THR A 100 -60.51 8.01 12.92
N TYR A 101 -60.78 6.71 12.86
CA TYR A 101 -62.11 6.18 12.58
C TYR A 101 -62.79 5.80 13.90
N SER A 102 -63.98 6.35 14.11
CA SER A 102 -64.81 6.05 15.31
C SER A 102 -66.15 5.49 14.85
N SER A 103 -66.44 4.24 15.25
CA SER A 103 -67.75 3.58 15.03
C SER A 103 -68.11 2.72 16.23
N LYS A 104 -69.35 2.91 16.73
CA LYS A 104 -69.97 2.09 17.82
C LYS A 104 -69.03 1.72 18.98
N GLY A 105 -68.30 2.70 19.52
CA GLY A 105 -67.44 2.51 20.71
C GLY A 105 -66.01 2.06 20.42
N THR A 106 -65.66 1.78 19.18
CA THR A 106 -64.29 1.42 18.79
C THR A 106 -63.65 2.62 18.09
N ARG A 107 -62.48 3.06 18.60
CA ARG A 107 -61.62 4.08 17.95
C ARG A 107 -60.39 3.41 17.38
N ILE A 108 -60.24 3.49 16.07
CA ILE A 108 -59.03 3.05 15.37
C ILE A 108 -58.28 4.31 14.92
N ALA A 109 -57.10 4.53 15.48
CA ALA A 109 -56.17 5.59 15.05
C ALA A 109 -55.06 4.99 14.22
N VAL A 110 -54.93 5.39 12.98
CA VAL A 110 -53.83 5.00 12.10
C VAL A 110 -52.92 6.20 11.95
N GLN A 111 -51.68 6.07 12.41
CA GLN A 111 -50.64 7.08 12.24
C GLN A 111 -49.74 6.71 11.04
N PHE A 112 -49.49 7.68 10.15
CA PHE A 112 -48.63 7.50 8.98
C PHE A 112 -47.16 7.82 9.27
N THR A 113 -46.83 8.38 10.42
CA THR A 113 -45.45 8.66 10.87
C THR A 113 -44.52 7.46 10.75
N PRO A 114 -44.86 6.22 11.22
CA PRO A 114 -44.01 5.05 11.06
C PRO A 114 -43.73 4.66 9.60
N PHE A 115 -44.70 4.91 8.71
CA PHE A 115 -44.59 4.62 7.28
C PHE A 115 -43.46 5.48 6.64
N TRP A 116 -43.42 6.78 6.92
CA TRP A 116 -42.43 7.70 6.40
C TRP A 116 -41.04 7.37 6.93
N PHE A 117 -40.93 7.04 8.22
CA PHE A 117 -39.63 6.53 8.77
C PHE A 117 -39.25 5.22 8.14
N GLY A 118 -40.16 4.29 7.87
CA GLY A 118 -39.90 3.04 7.16
C GLY A 118 -39.32 3.27 5.76
N ILE A 119 -39.91 4.20 4.98
CA ILE A 119 -39.35 4.58 3.66
C ILE A 119 -37.94 5.16 3.81
N SER A 120 -37.76 6.09 4.76
CA SER A 120 -36.43 6.70 4.97
C SER A 120 -35.38 5.68 5.31
N VAL A 121 -35.63 4.81 6.28
CA VAL A 121 -34.70 3.75 6.70
C VAL A 121 -34.47 2.75 5.56
N GLY A 122 -35.52 2.33 4.85
CA GLY A 122 -35.42 1.44 3.71
C GLY A 122 -34.53 2.00 2.60
N CYS A 123 -34.71 3.29 2.25
CA CYS A 123 -33.85 3.97 1.28
C CYS A 123 -32.38 4.05 1.74
N LEU A 124 -32.12 4.33 3.03
CA LEU A 124 -30.76 4.37 3.57
C LEU A 124 -30.10 3.00 3.57
N ILE A 125 -30.81 1.95 3.98
CA ILE A 125 -30.30 0.57 3.96
C ILE A 125 -29.99 0.16 2.52
N PHE A 126 -30.87 0.46 1.57
CA PHE A 126 -30.65 0.15 0.17
C PHE A 126 -29.46 0.92 -0.41
N LEU A 127 -29.32 2.20 -0.06
CA LEU A 127 -28.16 3.01 -0.46
C LEU A 127 -26.87 2.44 0.11
N LEU A 128 -26.87 2.05 1.39
CA LEU A 128 -25.73 1.42 2.05
C LEU A 128 -25.35 0.09 1.38
N ALA A 129 -26.37 -0.74 1.04
CA ALA A 129 -26.15 -2.00 0.36
C ALA A 129 -25.50 -1.79 -1.03
N LEU A 130 -25.99 -0.81 -1.81
CA LEU A 130 -25.39 -0.47 -3.10
C LEU A 130 -23.94 0.01 -2.97
N GLU A 131 -23.65 0.83 -1.95
CA GLU A 131 -22.29 1.32 -1.70
C GLU A 131 -21.35 0.20 -1.25
N LEU A 132 -21.86 -0.73 -0.43
CA LEU A 132 -21.11 -1.89 0.02
C LEU A 132 -20.79 -2.84 -1.14
N VAL A 133 -21.76 -3.10 -2.03
CA VAL A 133 -21.53 -3.94 -3.23
C VAL A 133 -20.46 -3.34 -4.13
N ASP A 134 -20.48 -2.02 -4.35
CA ASP A 134 -19.44 -1.37 -5.16
C ASP A 134 -18.06 -1.47 -4.50
N ARG A 135 -17.99 -1.30 -3.18
CA ARG A 135 -16.73 -1.48 -2.44
C ARG A 135 -16.18 -2.90 -2.54
N ILE A 136 -17.05 -3.92 -2.41
CA ILE A 136 -16.65 -5.32 -2.56
C ILE A 136 -16.09 -5.54 -3.97
N ARG A 137 -16.82 -5.10 -5.01
CA ARG A 137 -16.36 -5.25 -6.40
C ARG A 137 -15.00 -4.61 -6.66
N VAL A 138 -14.78 -3.38 -6.22
CA VAL A 138 -13.50 -2.68 -6.36
C VAL A 138 -12.39 -3.43 -5.62
N ARG A 139 -12.69 -3.97 -4.44
CA ARG A 139 -11.73 -4.77 -3.67
C ARG A 139 -11.36 -6.07 -4.40
N ASP A 140 -12.34 -6.77 -4.95
CA ASP A 140 -12.10 -8.01 -5.70
C ASP A 140 -11.23 -7.73 -6.95
N GLU A 141 -11.47 -6.62 -7.66
CA GLU A 141 -10.63 -6.21 -8.80
C GLU A 141 -9.19 -5.88 -8.37
N LEU A 142 -9.01 -5.24 -7.20
CA LEU A 142 -7.68 -4.95 -6.65
C LEU A 142 -6.97 -6.22 -6.16
N GLU A 143 -7.70 -7.21 -5.64
CA GLU A 143 -7.13 -8.49 -5.22
C GLU A 143 -6.57 -9.27 -6.41
N VAL A 144 -7.29 -9.30 -7.53
CA VAL A 144 -6.78 -9.89 -8.80
C VAL A 144 -5.54 -9.14 -9.28
N ALA A 145 -5.52 -7.81 -9.22
CA ALA A 145 -4.35 -7.03 -9.60
C ALA A 145 -3.13 -7.30 -8.70
N ARG A 146 -3.36 -7.53 -7.40
CA ARG A 146 -2.33 -7.93 -6.44
C ARG A 146 -1.76 -9.31 -6.75
N GLU A 147 -2.62 -10.27 -7.10
CA GLU A 147 -2.16 -11.60 -7.50
C GLU A 147 -1.26 -11.51 -8.74
N LEU A 148 -1.72 -10.80 -9.78
CA LEU A 148 -0.92 -10.58 -10.99
C LEU A 148 0.41 -9.86 -10.70
N GLN A 149 0.43 -8.91 -9.77
CA GLN A 149 1.65 -8.22 -9.37
C GLN A 149 2.62 -9.16 -8.64
N ASN A 150 2.11 -10.00 -7.74
CA ASN A 150 2.93 -10.97 -7.05
C ASN A 150 3.61 -11.95 -8.03
N ASP A 151 2.94 -12.31 -9.12
CA ASP A 151 3.50 -13.19 -10.16
C ASP A 151 4.66 -12.55 -10.94
N LEU A 152 4.79 -11.20 -10.93
CA LEU A 152 5.91 -10.47 -11.52
C LEU A 152 7.14 -10.42 -10.60
N LEU A 153 6.98 -10.71 -9.32
CA LEU A 153 8.10 -10.72 -8.37
C LEU A 153 8.75 -12.10 -8.29
N PRO A 154 10.07 -12.18 -8.01
CA PRO A 154 10.75 -13.46 -7.87
C PRO A 154 10.14 -14.31 -6.74
N HIS A 155 9.56 -15.45 -7.07
CA HIS A 155 9.11 -16.42 -6.07
C HIS A 155 10.28 -17.18 -5.46
N ASP A 156 11.23 -17.56 -6.30
CA ASP A 156 12.45 -18.27 -5.90
C ASP A 156 13.70 -17.47 -6.27
N LEU A 157 14.62 -17.38 -5.35
CA LEU A 157 15.90 -16.73 -5.61
C LEU A 157 16.84 -17.66 -6.40
N PRO A 158 17.62 -17.11 -7.35
CA PRO A 158 18.51 -17.94 -8.15
C PRO A 158 19.62 -18.56 -7.30
N LEU A 159 19.95 -19.80 -7.60
CA LEU A 159 21.09 -20.49 -6.99
C LEU A 159 22.37 -20.06 -7.71
N VAL A 160 23.14 -19.17 -7.08
CA VAL A 160 24.43 -18.70 -7.62
C VAL A 160 25.56 -19.22 -6.77
N PRO A 161 26.47 -20.05 -7.33
CA PRO A 161 27.60 -20.61 -6.56
C PRO A 161 28.43 -19.50 -5.92
N GLY A 162 28.67 -19.62 -4.62
CA GLY A 162 29.44 -18.66 -3.84
C GLY A 162 28.67 -17.43 -3.37
N TYR A 163 27.33 -17.41 -3.56
CA TYR A 163 26.47 -16.33 -3.09
C TYR A 163 25.28 -16.87 -2.30
N LEU A 164 24.84 -16.08 -1.33
CA LEU A 164 23.60 -16.29 -0.59
C LEU A 164 22.76 -15.02 -0.67
N PHE A 165 21.44 -15.23 -0.62
CA PHE A 165 20.47 -14.17 -0.72
C PHE A 165 19.45 -14.25 0.42
N ALA A 166 18.93 -13.11 0.86
CA ALA A 166 17.73 -13.00 1.66
C ALA A 166 16.90 -11.83 1.13
N HIS A 167 15.58 -11.97 1.10
CA HIS A 167 14.70 -10.94 0.58
C HIS A 167 13.37 -10.88 1.31
N SER A 168 12.71 -9.74 1.21
CA SER A 168 11.30 -9.57 1.58
C SER A 168 10.67 -8.43 0.80
N TYR A 169 9.36 -8.56 0.63
CA TYR A 169 8.49 -7.59 0.00
C TYR A 169 7.22 -7.43 0.85
N ARG A 170 6.87 -6.21 1.20
CA ARG A 170 5.65 -5.88 1.97
C ARG A 170 4.98 -4.68 1.34
N THR A 171 3.73 -4.81 0.92
CA THR A 171 2.95 -3.71 0.35
C THR A 171 2.26 -2.89 1.44
N ALA A 172 2.24 -1.57 1.26
CA ALA A 172 1.44 -0.65 2.07
C ALA A 172 -0.04 -0.66 1.67
N ASN A 173 -0.33 -0.93 0.40
CA ASN A 173 -1.65 -0.98 -0.19
C ASN A 173 -1.93 -2.35 -0.81
N GLU A 174 -3.12 -2.53 -1.38
CA GLU A 174 -3.48 -3.76 -2.09
C GLU A 174 -2.56 -4.05 -3.27
N VAL A 175 -2.09 -3.00 -3.98
CA VAL A 175 -1.13 -3.08 -5.08
C VAL A 175 0.01 -2.11 -4.76
N GLY A 176 1.26 -2.59 -4.77
CA GLY A 176 2.45 -1.82 -4.49
C GLY A 176 3.09 -1.18 -5.73
N GLY A 177 4.08 -0.31 -5.50
CA GLY A 177 4.91 0.33 -6.52
C GLY A 177 6.31 -0.26 -6.61
N ASP A 178 6.77 -0.89 -5.55
CA ASP A 178 8.09 -1.51 -5.48
C ASP A 178 8.23 -2.70 -6.43
N TYR A 179 9.37 -2.78 -7.06
CA TYR A 179 9.76 -3.88 -7.95
C TYR A 179 11.18 -4.32 -7.65
N TYR A 180 11.44 -5.62 -7.64
CA TYR A 180 12.79 -6.17 -7.65
C TYR A 180 12.84 -7.45 -8.48
N ASP A 181 13.99 -7.71 -9.09
CA ASP A 181 14.26 -8.92 -9.85
C ASP A 181 15.71 -9.37 -9.65
N LEU A 182 15.90 -10.69 -9.62
CA LEU A 182 17.18 -11.36 -9.57
C LEU A 182 17.19 -12.50 -10.59
N THR A 183 17.73 -12.25 -11.76
CA THR A 183 17.71 -13.21 -12.86
C THR A 183 19.12 -13.71 -13.19
N LEU A 184 19.32 -15.03 -13.12
CA LEU A 184 20.55 -15.68 -13.59
C LEU A 184 20.49 -15.77 -15.12
N LEU A 185 21.43 -15.10 -15.78
CA LEU A 185 21.54 -15.06 -17.23
C LEU A 185 22.14 -16.35 -17.79
N PRO A 186 21.86 -16.69 -19.06
CA PRO A 186 22.40 -17.91 -19.69
C PRO A 186 23.92 -18.01 -19.71
N ASP A 187 24.62 -16.90 -19.65
CA ASP A 187 26.09 -16.82 -19.60
C ASP A 187 26.66 -16.91 -18.18
N GLY A 188 25.80 -17.09 -17.17
CA GLY A 188 26.15 -17.23 -15.77
C GLY A 188 26.36 -15.92 -15.01
N ARG A 189 26.11 -14.77 -15.63
CA ARG A 189 25.99 -13.48 -14.93
C ARG A 189 24.66 -13.39 -14.18
N LEU A 190 24.60 -12.57 -13.14
CA LEU A 190 23.36 -12.29 -12.40
C LEU A 190 22.92 -10.85 -12.64
N SER A 191 21.73 -10.68 -13.15
CA SER A 191 21.02 -9.40 -13.21
C SER A 191 20.35 -9.14 -11.87
N LEU A 192 20.49 -7.91 -11.34
CA LEU A 192 19.81 -7.44 -10.13
C LEU A 192 19.14 -6.12 -10.47
N MET A 193 17.86 -6.04 -10.25
CA MET A 193 17.08 -4.79 -10.36
C MET A 193 16.30 -4.54 -9.08
N MET A 194 16.27 -3.30 -8.64
CA MET A 194 15.35 -2.79 -7.62
C MET A 194 14.87 -1.42 -8.05
N GLY A 195 13.59 -1.16 -7.89
CA GLY A 195 13.00 0.13 -8.25
C GLY A 195 11.69 0.38 -7.50
N ASP A 196 11.28 1.63 -7.52
CA ASP A 196 10.00 2.07 -6.98
C ASP A 196 9.30 2.96 -8.02
N ALA A 197 8.05 2.61 -8.31
CA ALA A 197 7.20 3.31 -9.27
C ALA A 197 6.45 4.45 -8.58
N SER A 198 6.51 5.63 -9.18
CA SER A 198 5.80 6.80 -8.66
C SER A 198 4.31 6.60 -8.53
N GLY A 199 3.74 7.00 -7.41
CA GLY A 199 2.32 6.88 -7.11
C GLY A 199 2.03 5.67 -6.24
N HIS A 200 0.79 5.21 -6.23
CA HIS A 200 0.35 4.07 -5.42
C HIS A 200 -0.80 3.32 -6.09
N GLY A 201 -1.00 2.09 -5.67
CA GLY A 201 -2.10 1.27 -6.15
C GLY A 201 -1.96 0.88 -7.63
N MET A 202 -3.06 0.71 -8.33
CA MET A 202 -3.10 0.22 -9.71
C MET A 202 -2.18 0.97 -10.68
N ALA A 203 -2.02 2.28 -10.51
CA ALA A 203 -1.17 3.07 -11.41
C ALA A 203 0.31 2.69 -11.28
N ALA A 204 0.80 2.51 -10.05
CA ALA A 204 2.17 2.06 -9.77
C ALA A 204 2.37 0.61 -10.25
N GLY A 205 1.40 -0.28 -10.01
CA GLY A 205 1.44 -1.67 -10.51
C GLY A 205 1.55 -1.77 -12.03
N LEU A 206 0.89 -0.87 -12.79
CA LEU A 206 1.04 -0.81 -14.25
C LEU A 206 2.44 -0.37 -14.68
N VAL A 207 3.05 0.59 -13.99
CA VAL A 207 4.44 1.02 -14.24
C VAL A 207 5.40 -0.13 -13.99
N MET A 208 5.22 -0.84 -12.89
CA MET A 208 5.97 -2.04 -12.54
C MET A 208 5.86 -3.13 -13.63
N ALA A 209 4.65 -3.45 -14.11
CA ALA A 209 4.44 -4.44 -15.16
C ALA A 209 5.12 -4.03 -16.49
N ILE A 210 5.10 -2.75 -16.83
CA ILE A 210 5.83 -2.21 -18.00
C ILE A 210 7.33 -2.36 -17.79
N ALA A 211 7.83 -2.09 -16.60
CA ALA A 211 9.25 -2.21 -16.27
C ALA A 211 9.71 -3.67 -16.36
N ASP A 212 8.94 -4.60 -15.78
CA ASP A 212 9.21 -6.05 -15.84
C ASP A 212 9.30 -6.56 -17.30
N ALA A 213 8.26 -6.33 -18.09
CA ALA A 213 8.23 -6.75 -19.50
C ALA A 213 9.37 -6.16 -20.33
N THR A 214 9.74 -4.89 -20.03
CA THR A 214 10.86 -4.22 -20.69
C THR A 214 12.20 -4.77 -20.23
N LEU A 215 12.37 -5.05 -18.94
CA LEU A 215 13.56 -5.67 -18.38
C LEU A 215 13.81 -7.03 -19.05
N ASN A 216 12.82 -7.93 -19.01
CA ASN A 216 12.94 -9.26 -19.62
C ASN A 216 13.36 -9.19 -21.08
N THR A 217 12.76 -8.29 -21.87
CA THR A 217 13.16 -8.06 -23.27
C THR A 217 14.58 -7.52 -23.37
N ALA A 218 14.98 -6.62 -22.48
CA ALA A 218 16.32 -6.02 -22.50
C ALA A 218 17.41 -7.05 -22.12
N LEU A 219 17.13 -7.95 -21.18
CA LEU A 219 18.05 -9.02 -20.77
C LEU A 219 18.35 -9.98 -21.92
N ASP A 220 17.37 -10.27 -22.77
CA ASP A 220 17.56 -11.11 -23.97
C ASP A 220 18.39 -10.42 -25.06
N LEU A 221 18.34 -9.09 -25.13
CA LEU A 221 19.04 -8.31 -26.17
C LEU A 221 20.47 -7.93 -25.75
N ASP A 222 20.60 -7.26 -24.60
CA ASP A 222 21.86 -6.77 -24.04
C ASP A 222 21.64 -6.40 -22.57
N PRO A 223 22.12 -7.21 -21.62
CA PRO A 223 21.92 -6.97 -20.18
C PRO A 223 22.84 -5.88 -19.61
N SER A 224 23.64 -5.18 -20.40
CA SER A 224 24.48 -4.09 -19.89
C SER A 224 23.65 -2.99 -19.22
N PRO A 225 24.11 -2.44 -18.08
CA PRO A 225 23.33 -1.48 -17.30
C PRO A 225 22.85 -0.28 -18.09
N GLU A 226 23.68 0.27 -18.96
CA GLU A 226 23.34 1.42 -19.79
C GLU A 226 22.23 1.10 -20.78
N ARG A 227 22.29 -0.10 -21.37
CA ARG A 227 21.32 -0.51 -22.38
C ARG A 227 19.95 -0.78 -21.78
N VAL A 228 19.94 -1.51 -20.67
CA VAL A 228 18.72 -1.83 -19.93
C VAL A 228 18.02 -0.55 -19.49
N LEU A 229 18.73 0.36 -18.80
CA LEU A 229 18.10 1.59 -18.29
C LEU A 229 17.71 2.55 -19.42
N THR A 230 18.45 2.61 -20.50
CA THR A 230 18.05 3.41 -21.67
C THR A 230 16.75 2.89 -22.28
N LEU A 231 16.58 1.58 -22.39
CA LEU A 231 15.37 0.96 -22.93
C LEU A 231 14.17 1.17 -21.99
N LEU A 232 14.35 0.92 -20.69
CA LEU A 232 13.35 1.19 -19.66
C LEU A 232 12.90 2.64 -19.68
N ASN A 233 13.84 3.60 -19.65
CA ASN A 233 13.53 5.02 -19.69
C ASN A 233 12.71 5.40 -20.92
N ARG A 234 13.14 4.94 -22.11
CA ARG A 234 12.44 5.20 -23.37
C ARG A 234 11.02 4.62 -23.37
N THR A 235 10.84 3.41 -22.82
CA THR A 235 9.52 2.78 -22.73
C THR A 235 8.63 3.59 -21.79
N LEU A 236 9.11 3.93 -20.59
CA LEU A 236 8.34 4.72 -19.62
C LEU A 236 8.00 6.13 -20.12
N CYS A 237 8.91 6.82 -20.80
CA CYS A 237 8.62 8.12 -21.41
C CYS A 237 7.54 8.06 -22.49
N ARG A 238 7.40 6.93 -23.19
CA ARG A 238 6.42 6.74 -24.27
C ARG A 238 5.07 6.25 -23.81
N THR A 239 5.04 5.40 -22.79
CA THR A 239 3.82 4.77 -22.29
C THR A 239 3.22 5.50 -21.10
N GLY A 240 4.03 6.20 -20.34
CA GLY A 240 3.64 6.92 -19.14
C GLY A 240 3.00 8.27 -19.40
N THR A 241 2.42 8.84 -18.36
CA THR A 241 2.01 10.25 -18.32
C THR A 241 3.19 11.10 -17.84
N LYS A 242 3.10 12.44 -17.95
CA LYS A 242 4.14 13.37 -17.44
C LYS A 242 4.44 13.24 -15.92
N ARG A 243 3.66 12.47 -15.20
CA ARG A 243 3.83 12.21 -13.76
C ARG A 243 4.24 10.78 -13.44
N THR A 244 4.46 9.97 -14.47
CA THR A 244 4.84 8.56 -14.32
C THR A 244 6.34 8.44 -14.42
N PHE A 245 6.98 8.03 -13.35
CA PHE A 245 8.42 7.78 -13.27
C PHE A 245 8.70 6.59 -12.36
N MET A 246 9.90 6.06 -12.44
CA MET A 246 10.36 4.96 -11.59
C MET A 246 11.80 5.22 -11.17
N SER A 247 12.07 5.18 -9.88
CA SER A 247 13.43 5.13 -9.36
C SER A 247 14.00 3.73 -9.57
N VAL A 248 15.24 3.58 -10.02
CA VAL A 248 15.81 2.27 -10.33
C VAL A 248 17.29 2.20 -9.94
N PHE A 249 17.65 1.11 -9.27
CA PHE A 249 19.01 0.58 -9.23
C PHE A 249 19.05 -0.70 -10.07
N TYR A 250 19.95 -0.74 -11.03
CA TYR A 250 20.16 -1.93 -11.85
C TYR A 250 21.64 -2.29 -11.89
N ALA A 251 21.93 -3.59 -11.74
CA ALA A 251 23.30 -4.09 -11.73
C ALA A 251 23.42 -5.44 -12.44
N VAL A 252 24.61 -5.70 -12.96
CA VAL A 252 25.03 -7.01 -13.48
C VAL A 252 26.25 -7.47 -12.68
N LEU A 253 26.11 -8.60 -12.02
CA LEU A 253 27.17 -9.26 -11.26
C LEU A 253 27.78 -10.38 -12.08
N ILE A 254 29.11 -10.41 -12.14
CA ILE A 254 29.90 -11.55 -12.65
C ILE A 254 30.32 -12.40 -11.44
N PRO A 255 29.66 -13.54 -11.16
CA PRO A 255 29.86 -14.25 -9.89
C PRO A 255 31.30 -14.75 -9.68
N GLN A 256 31.97 -15.14 -10.75
CA GLN A 256 33.32 -15.70 -10.70
C GLN A 256 34.34 -14.68 -10.16
N THR A 257 34.28 -13.45 -10.65
CA THR A 257 35.17 -12.36 -10.25
C THR A 257 34.65 -11.56 -9.07
N GLY A 258 33.29 -11.47 -8.93
CA GLY A 258 32.62 -10.60 -8.00
C GLY A 258 32.45 -9.18 -8.54
N GLU A 259 32.81 -8.94 -9.79
CA GLU A 259 32.59 -7.63 -10.42
C GLU A 259 31.10 -7.34 -10.56
N LEU A 260 30.66 -6.21 -9.98
CA LEU A 260 29.32 -5.67 -10.05
C LEU A 260 29.36 -4.37 -10.85
N GLN A 261 28.79 -4.38 -12.05
CA GLN A 261 28.60 -3.19 -12.87
C GLN A 261 27.17 -2.67 -12.63
N TYR A 262 27.03 -1.39 -12.30
CA TYR A 262 25.71 -0.85 -11.90
C TYR A 262 25.47 0.57 -12.37
N VAL A 263 24.18 0.94 -12.38
CA VAL A 263 23.66 2.30 -12.53
C VAL A 263 22.58 2.53 -11.50
N CYS A 264 22.57 3.72 -10.90
CA CYS A 264 21.52 4.19 -10.00
C CYS A 264 20.81 5.39 -10.62
N ALA A 265 19.52 5.27 -10.85
CA ALA A 265 18.67 6.28 -11.48
C ALA A 265 17.58 6.76 -10.50
N GLY A 266 17.96 7.65 -9.59
CA GLY A 266 17.04 8.24 -8.60
C GLY A 266 16.59 7.32 -7.44
N HIS A 267 17.16 6.13 -7.33
CA HIS A 267 16.85 5.16 -6.29
C HIS A 267 17.72 5.38 -5.05
N PRO A 268 17.27 4.99 -3.83
CA PRO A 268 18.12 4.93 -2.66
C PRO A 268 19.41 4.14 -2.94
N PHE A 269 20.55 4.67 -2.46
CA PHE A 269 21.83 4.02 -2.74
C PHE A 269 21.95 2.71 -1.96
N PRO A 270 22.20 1.57 -2.65
CA PRO A 270 22.54 0.34 -1.95
C PRO A 270 23.77 0.49 -1.08
N LEU A 271 23.79 -0.22 0.03
CA LEU A 271 24.90 -0.22 0.98
C LEU A 271 25.75 -1.48 0.80
N LEU A 272 27.04 -1.29 0.59
CA LEU A 272 28.02 -2.37 0.52
C LEU A 272 28.83 -2.38 1.81
N ARG A 273 28.59 -3.40 2.64
CA ARG A 273 29.42 -3.68 3.81
C ARG A 273 30.57 -4.59 3.43
N ARG A 274 31.77 -4.11 3.60
CA ARG A 274 33.00 -4.89 3.41
C ARG A 274 33.20 -5.91 4.53
N ALA A 275 33.95 -6.94 4.26
CA ALA A 275 34.32 -7.96 5.26
C ALA A 275 34.97 -7.35 6.52
N ASN A 276 35.69 -6.22 6.38
CA ASN A 276 36.32 -5.50 7.50
C ASN A 276 35.36 -4.60 8.29
N GLY A 277 34.08 -4.56 7.91
CA GLY A 277 33.04 -3.75 8.57
C GLY A 277 32.80 -2.37 7.95
N ALA A 278 33.66 -1.89 7.04
CA ALA A 278 33.43 -0.61 6.36
C ALA A 278 32.17 -0.65 5.49
N ILE A 279 31.38 0.43 5.48
CA ILE A 279 30.18 0.56 4.66
C ILE A 279 30.41 1.64 3.59
N GLU A 280 30.07 1.31 2.36
CA GLU A 280 30.14 2.17 1.19
C GLU A 280 28.73 2.28 0.55
N GLU A 281 28.38 3.48 0.09
CA GLU A 281 27.14 3.70 -0.68
C GLU A 281 27.42 3.51 -2.18
N LEU A 282 26.60 2.70 -2.85
CA LEU A 282 26.72 2.44 -4.28
C LEU A 282 25.80 3.35 -5.10
N GLY A 283 26.22 4.58 -5.32
CA GLY A 283 25.46 5.55 -6.10
C GLY A 283 26.27 6.79 -6.45
N CYS A 284 25.78 7.56 -7.39
CA CYS A 284 26.34 8.87 -7.74
C CYS A 284 25.24 9.91 -8.02
N GLY A 285 23.98 9.58 -7.68
CA GLY A 285 22.81 10.35 -8.06
C GLY A 285 22.41 10.12 -9.52
N GLY A 286 21.21 10.53 -9.85
CA GLY A 286 20.61 10.38 -11.17
C GLY A 286 19.14 10.76 -11.12
N PHE A 287 18.55 10.98 -12.30
CA PHE A 287 17.10 11.19 -12.37
C PHE A 287 16.39 9.85 -12.48
N PRO A 288 15.21 9.70 -11.85
CA PRO A 288 14.34 8.57 -12.08
C PRO A 288 14.00 8.40 -13.57
N LEU A 289 13.73 7.17 -13.98
CA LEU A 289 13.33 6.82 -15.34
C LEU A 289 11.92 7.34 -15.65
N GLY A 290 11.66 7.69 -16.92
CA GLY A 290 10.34 8.15 -17.38
C GLY A 290 10.13 9.67 -17.31
N LEU A 291 11.06 10.44 -16.70
CA LEU A 291 10.93 11.89 -16.56
C LEU A 291 11.38 12.64 -17.81
N ARG A 292 12.44 12.19 -18.47
CA ARG A 292 13.04 12.86 -19.63
C ARG A 292 13.80 11.90 -20.52
N GLU A 293 13.92 12.27 -21.79
CA GLU A 293 14.75 11.60 -22.79
C GLU A 293 15.65 12.64 -23.46
N PRO A 294 16.96 12.43 -23.64
CA PRO A 294 17.71 11.22 -23.26
C PRO A 294 17.97 11.11 -21.76
N LEU A 295 18.26 9.89 -21.31
CA LEU A 295 18.71 9.59 -19.95
C LEU A 295 20.24 9.71 -19.89
N ASP A 296 20.75 10.51 -18.96
CA ASP A 296 22.19 10.54 -18.66
C ASP A 296 22.53 9.36 -17.74
N VAL A 297 23.20 8.36 -18.29
CA VAL A 297 23.55 7.12 -17.59
C VAL A 297 25.01 7.15 -17.21
N VAL A 298 25.31 6.97 -15.92
CA VAL A 298 26.67 6.86 -15.42
C VAL A 298 26.88 5.44 -14.85
N ARG A 299 27.53 4.56 -15.64
CA ARG A 299 27.92 3.26 -15.16
C ARG A 299 29.07 3.37 -14.16
N ARG A 300 28.94 2.62 -13.09
CA ARG A 300 29.97 2.38 -12.07
C ARG A 300 30.25 0.89 -11.96
N SER A 301 31.39 0.57 -11.35
CA SER A 301 31.73 -0.80 -11.04
C SER A 301 32.38 -0.88 -9.66
N VAL A 302 32.12 -1.99 -8.98
CA VAL A 302 32.74 -2.35 -7.71
C VAL A 302 32.95 -3.86 -7.69
N THR A 303 33.96 -4.33 -6.96
CA THR A 303 34.16 -5.77 -6.79
C THR A 303 33.68 -6.17 -5.39
N LEU A 304 32.67 -7.04 -5.32
CA LEU A 304 32.29 -7.72 -4.10
C LEU A 304 33.41 -8.71 -3.72
N GLN A 305 34.00 -8.56 -2.56
CA GLN A 305 35.01 -9.48 -2.03
C GLN A 305 34.31 -10.58 -1.23
N PRO A 306 34.98 -11.74 -1.04
CA PRO A 306 34.49 -12.78 -0.13
C PRO A 306 34.24 -12.22 1.28
N GLY A 307 33.04 -12.41 1.82
CA GLY A 307 32.59 -11.86 3.10
C GLY A 307 31.93 -10.49 3.05
N ASP A 308 31.84 -9.88 1.85
CA ASP A 308 31.07 -8.64 1.65
C ASP A 308 29.55 -8.92 1.64
N LEU A 309 28.79 -7.93 2.09
CA LEU A 309 27.33 -7.91 2.08
C LEU A 309 26.84 -6.70 1.28
N LEU A 310 25.99 -6.92 0.29
CA LEU A 310 25.29 -5.88 -0.44
C LEU A 310 23.84 -5.83 0.02
N LEU A 311 23.39 -4.66 0.47
CA LEU A 311 22.03 -4.39 0.90
C LEU A 311 21.36 -3.45 -0.11
N LEU A 312 20.27 -3.92 -0.71
CA LEU A 312 19.35 -3.11 -1.52
C LEU A 312 18.04 -2.93 -0.75
N TYR A 313 17.45 -1.75 -0.85
CA TYR A 313 16.21 -1.40 -0.15
C TYR A 313 15.51 -0.24 -0.85
N THR A 314 14.18 -0.16 -0.68
CA THR A 314 13.36 0.96 -1.14
C THR A 314 13.20 2.01 -0.05
N ASP A 315 12.71 3.20 -0.40
CA ASP A 315 12.59 4.34 0.51
C ASP A 315 11.57 4.13 1.64
N GLY A 316 10.59 3.21 1.45
CA GLY A 316 9.70 2.79 2.53
C GLY A 316 10.41 2.22 3.76
N LEU A 317 11.68 1.79 3.65
CA LEU A 317 12.47 1.37 4.82
C LEU A 317 12.96 2.57 5.63
N PRO A 318 13.78 3.52 5.10
CA PRO A 318 14.27 4.65 5.87
C PRO A 318 13.20 5.69 6.22
N GLU A 319 12.15 5.84 5.40
CA GLU A 319 11.13 6.88 5.57
C GLU A 319 9.97 6.47 6.47
N ALA A 320 9.87 5.18 6.84
CA ALA A 320 8.84 4.71 7.76
C ALA A 320 8.88 5.46 9.09
N VAL A 321 7.74 5.95 9.53
CA VAL A 321 7.63 6.72 10.78
C VAL A 321 7.23 5.83 11.96
N ASP A 322 7.59 6.27 13.15
CA ASP A 322 7.22 5.63 14.41
C ASP A 322 5.69 5.63 14.62
N ALA A 323 5.22 4.88 15.60
CA ALA A 323 3.79 4.80 15.97
C ALA A 323 3.15 6.17 16.31
N MET A 324 3.95 7.22 16.54
CA MET A 324 3.46 8.57 16.73
C MET A 324 3.45 9.40 15.43
N GLY A 325 3.98 8.86 14.32
CA GLY A 325 4.09 9.55 13.03
C GLY A 325 5.10 10.70 13.03
N LYS A 326 6.14 10.63 13.86
CA LYS A 326 7.06 11.76 14.11
C LYS A 326 8.51 11.51 13.72
N ILE A 327 9.01 10.30 13.95
CA ILE A 327 10.42 10.00 13.77
C ILE A 327 10.55 8.95 12.69
N ALA A 328 11.30 9.25 11.62
CA ALA A 328 11.63 8.29 10.58
C ALA A 328 12.54 7.18 11.11
N PHE A 329 12.49 6.01 10.52
CA PHE A 329 13.38 4.91 10.82
C PHE A 329 14.85 5.33 10.62
N GLY A 330 15.12 5.96 9.47
CA GLY A 330 16.40 6.59 9.16
C GLY A 330 17.48 5.63 8.71
N TYR A 331 18.47 6.19 8.04
CA TYR A 331 19.60 5.42 7.50
C TYR A 331 20.54 4.91 8.60
N GLU A 332 20.65 5.62 9.72
CA GLU A 332 21.55 5.26 10.83
C GLU A 332 21.19 3.88 11.44
N ARG A 333 19.89 3.56 11.55
CA ARG A 333 19.45 2.26 12.08
C ARG A 333 19.71 1.12 11.11
N ILE A 334 19.62 1.41 9.81
CA ILE A 334 19.94 0.45 8.74
C ILE A 334 21.44 0.14 8.80
N GLN A 335 22.29 1.16 8.79
CA GLN A 335 23.74 1.04 8.85
C GLN A 335 24.20 0.32 10.13
N ALA A 336 23.68 0.73 11.29
CA ALA A 336 24.01 0.09 12.57
C ALA A 336 23.69 -1.41 12.59
N THR A 337 22.61 -1.84 11.92
CA THR A 337 22.28 -3.25 11.82
C THR A 337 23.19 -3.98 10.82
N LEU A 338 23.50 -3.33 9.70
CA LEU A 338 24.41 -3.88 8.68
C LEU A 338 25.85 -4.02 9.20
N GLU A 339 26.32 -3.09 10.06
CA GLU A 339 27.64 -3.13 10.73
C GLU A 339 27.85 -4.41 11.52
N LEU A 340 26.81 -4.94 12.17
CA LEU A 340 26.89 -6.20 12.92
C LEU A 340 27.31 -7.37 12.04
N GLY A 341 26.99 -7.33 10.74
CA GLY A 341 27.32 -8.37 9.77
C GLY A 341 26.58 -9.68 10.08
N GLY A 342 27.09 -10.76 9.49
CA GLY A 342 26.51 -12.10 9.63
C GLY A 342 26.07 -12.70 8.31
N THR A 343 25.17 -13.68 8.37
CA THR A 343 24.55 -14.23 7.16
C THR A 343 23.55 -13.24 6.57
N PRO A 344 23.25 -13.28 5.26
CA PRO A 344 22.22 -12.43 4.66
C PRO A 344 20.90 -12.49 5.41
N GLN A 345 20.48 -13.68 5.82
CA GLN A 345 19.24 -13.88 6.58
C GLN A 345 19.30 -13.21 7.97
N ALA A 346 20.44 -13.28 8.66
CA ALA A 346 20.57 -12.66 9.98
C ALA A 346 20.51 -11.12 9.91
N VAL A 347 21.15 -10.53 8.89
CA VAL A 347 21.10 -9.07 8.64
C VAL A 347 19.69 -8.65 8.24
N HIS A 348 19.08 -9.34 7.28
CA HIS A 348 17.72 -9.12 6.82
C HIS A 348 16.71 -9.14 7.99
N ASP A 349 16.70 -10.21 8.78
CA ASP A 349 15.79 -10.37 9.92
C ASP A 349 16.10 -9.36 11.03
N GLY A 350 17.36 -8.97 11.17
CA GLY A 350 17.80 -7.92 12.09
C GLY A 350 17.17 -6.57 11.74
N ILE A 351 17.25 -6.18 10.47
CA ILE A 351 16.66 -4.93 9.97
C ILE A 351 15.14 -4.97 10.16
N LEU A 352 14.46 -6.05 9.74
CA LEU A 352 13.01 -6.15 9.86
C LEU A 352 12.53 -6.14 11.31
N ARG A 353 13.22 -6.83 12.24
CA ARG A 353 12.88 -6.76 13.67
C ARG A 353 13.01 -5.35 14.24
N ASN A 354 14.03 -4.60 13.84
CA ASN A 354 14.22 -3.22 14.29
C ASN A 354 13.15 -2.30 13.67
N PHE A 355 12.82 -2.51 12.41
CA PHE A 355 11.76 -1.83 11.69
C PHE A 355 10.38 -2.08 12.34
N ASP A 356 9.99 -3.34 12.53
CA ASP A 356 8.70 -3.72 13.12
C ASP A 356 8.55 -3.15 14.55
N ARG A 357 9.63 -3.10 15.32
CA ARG A 357 9.64 -2.47 16.65
C ARG A 357 9.46 -0.94 16.57
N HIS A 358 9.99 -0.30 15.53
CA HIS A 358 9.89 1.15 15.33
C HIS A 358 8.49 1.58 14.88
N VAL A 359 7.94 0.90 13.87
CA VAL A 359 6.61 1.19 13.30
C VAL A 359 5.49 0.72 14.23
N GLY A 360 5.68 -0.38 14.96
CA GLY A 360 4.67 -0.97 15.84
C GLY A 360 3.53 -1.63 15.05
N GLU A 361 2.29 -1.46 15.53
CA GLU A 361 1.08 -2.02 14.89
C GLU A 361 0.48 -1.09 13.82
N GLU A 362 1.15 -0.01 13.44
CA GLU A 362 0.64 0.91 12.43
C GLU A 362 0.77 0.31 11.03
N ALA A 363 -0.18 0.65 10.15
CA ALA A 363 -0.10 0.26 8.75
C ALA A 363 1.08 0.98 8.07
N LEU A 364 1.76 0.29 7.17
CA LEU A 364 2.81 0.87 6.34
C LEU A 364 2.23 2.04 5.54
N LEU A 365 3.02 3.09 5.38
CA LEU A 365 2.67 4.26 4.57
C LEU A 365 3.16 4.10 3.14
N ASP A 366 4.24 3.36 2.94
CA ASP A 366 4.83 3.02 1.66
C ASP A 366 5.28 1.57 1.62
N ASP A 367 5.51 1.04 0.42
CA ASP A 367 5.95 -0.32 0.21
C ASP A 367 7.38 -0.52 0.76
N LEU A 368 7.68 -1.71 1.22
CA LEU A 368 8.97 -2.06 1.81
C LEU A 368 9.56 -3.25 1.06
N THR A 369 10.66 -3.01 0.39
CA THR A 369 11.45 -4.05 -0.25
C THR A 369 12.86 -4.08 0.29
N LEU A 370 13.35 -5.27 0.59
CA LEU A 370 14.66 -5.49 1.16
C LEU A 370 15.31 -6.73 0.52
N VAL A 371 16.52 -6.56 -0.01
CA VAL A 371 17.32 -7.66 -0.57
C VAL A 371 18.73 -7.58 0.00
N VAL A 372 19.22 -8.68 0.54
CA VAL A 372 20.60 -8.82 1.05
C VAL A 372 21.31 -9.89 0.25
N VAL A 373 22.47 -9.55 -0.32
CA VAL A 373 23.33 -10.43 -1.09
C VAL A 373 24.67 -10.59 -0.37
N ALA A 374 25.13 -11.81 -0.13
CA ALA A 374 26.45 -12.09 0.43
C ALA A 374 27.31 -12.84 -0.58
N ARG A 375 28.55 -12.41 -0.74
CA ARG A 375 29.58 -13.24 -1.37
C ARG A 375 30.26 -14.10 -0.30
N LEU A 376 30.16 -15.43 -0.44
CA LEU A 376 30.74 -16.36 0.50
C LEU A 376 32.26 -16.42 0.38
N PRO A 377 33.00 -16.66 1.47
CA PRO A 377 34.39 -17.03 1.37
C PRO A 377 34.54 -18.36 0.61
N PRO A 378 35.65 -18.55 -0.14
CA PRO A 378 35.89 -19.81 -0.79
C PRO A 378 35.90 -20.94 0.23
N LEU A 379 35.24 -22.06 -0.13
CA LEU A 379 35.30 -23.25 0.71
C LEU A 379 36.77 -23.63 0.97
N PRO A 380 37.14 -23.95 2.21
CA PRO A 380 38.48 -24.50 2.46
C PRO A 380 38.67 -25.72 1.56
N PRO A 381 39.87 -25.89 0.99
CA PRO A 381 40.15 -27.07 0.18
C PRO A 381 39.78 -28.31 1.01
N SER A 382 38.94 -29.17 0.44
CA SER A 382 38.62 -30.45 1.07
C SER A 382 39.96 -31.17 1.38
N LEU A 383 40.20 -31.39 2.66
CA LEU A 383 41.35 -32.20 3.07
C LEU A 383 41.26 -33.54 2.35
N PRO A 384 42.38 -34.04 1.77
CA PRO A 384 42.40 -35.26 1.01
C PRO A 384 42.06 -36.51 1.84
#